data_c3c2d8537ac6dc89b89ade6399ba7198
#
_entry.id   c3c2d8537ac6dc89b89ade6399ba7198
#
_cell.length_a   1.000
_cell.length_b   1.000
_cell.length_c   1.000
_cell.angle_alpha   90.00
_cell.angle_beta   90.00
_cell.angle_gamma   90.00
#
_symmetry.space_group_name_H-M   'P 1'
#
loop_
_entity.id
_entity.type
_entity.pdbx_description
1 polymer ?
#
loop_
_entity_poly.entity_id
_entity_poly.type
_entity_poly.pdbx_seq_one_letter_code
_entity_poly.pdbx_strand_id
1 'polypeptide(L)'
;MAGGPPDAGMAYFSSNEKTETLIALAWALEEGSRRFYTGLAGSMTDIEGKVLFTELINAEERHKASLLALYHRSGGSGTIEPLLPGGAAGDVMEGGIRVSEALEWTAGRDAADILDLSIALESNAYDLYIKMERTVRDDLAKRVFSMLAEEEKHHLDRMTSLIEKKA
;
A
#
# COMPACT_ATOMS: atom_id res chain seq x y z
N MET A 1 -6.21 17.64 5.18
CA MET A 1 -5.96 16.20 5.40
C MET A 1 -4.47 15.84 5.33
N ALA A 2 -3.61 16.73 4.96
CA ALA A 2 -2.18 16.49 5.00
C ALA A 2 -1.73 16.36 6.46
N GLY A 3 -1.32 15.18 6.86
CA GLY A 3 -0.59 15.03 8.10
C GLY A 3 -1.25 14.20 9.18
N GLY A 4 -1.83 13.07 8.83
CA GLY A 4 -1.68 11.96 9.75
C GLY A 4 -0.16 11.75 9.92
N PRO A 5 0.36 11.56 11.14
CA PRO A 5 1.78 11.31 11.28
C PRO A 5 2.17 10.08 10.43
N PRO A 6 3.38 10.04 9.86
CA PRO A 6 3.88 8.88 9.08
C PRO A 6 3.75 7.55 9.83
N ASP A 7 3.56 7.60 11.13
CA ASP A 7 3.38 6.46 12.02
C ASP A 7 1.93 5.99 12.17
N ALA A 8 0.93 6.64 11.57
CA ALA A 8 -0.48 6.24 11.74
C ALA A 8 -0.74 4.80 11.30
N GLY A 9 -0.08 4.33 10.24
CA GLY A 9 -0.11 2.92 9.83
C GLY A 9 0.60 1.98 10.79
N MET A 10 1.56 2.47 11.55
CA MET A 10 2.31 1.69 12.54
C MET A 10 1.57 1.44 13.84
N ALA A 11 0.48 2.18 14.13
CA ALA A 11 -0.35 1.95 15.30
C ALA A 11 -1.02 0.56 15.29
N TYR A 12 -1.09 -0.09 14.13
CA TYR A 12 -1.62 -1.44 13.97
C TYR A 12 -0.57 -2.53 14.21
N PHE A 13 0.72 -2.17 14.39
CA PHE A 13 1.82 -3.12 14.57
C PHE A 13 2.35 -3.07 16.00
N SER A 14 2.24 -4.18 16.71
CA SER A 14 3.06 -4.41 17.90
C SER A 14 4.30 -5.23 17.53
N SER A 15 5.41 -4.99 18.20
CA SER A 15 6.68 -5.72 18.00
C SER A 15 6.59 -7.23 18.33
N ASN A 16 5.46 -7.69 18.87
CA ASN A 16 5.20 -9.07 19.29
C ASN A 16 4.15 -9.79 18.44
N GLU A 17 3.68 -9.18 17.32
CA GLU A 17 2.70 -9.81 16.46
C GLU A 17 3.27 -11.07 15.79
N LYS A 18 2.39 -12.05 15.55
CA LYS A 18 2.75 -13.23 14.78
C LYS A 18 2.98 -12.86 13.32
N THR A 19 3.88 -13.56 12.66
CA THR A 19 4.19 -13.34 11.25
C THR A 19 2.93 -13.36 10.37
N GLU A 20 2.02 -14.30 10.61
CA GLU A 20 0.75 -14.40 9.86
C GLU A 20 -0.12 -13.14 10.02
N THR A 21 -0.14 -12.53 11.21
CA THR A 21 -0.87 -11.30 11.49
C THR A 21 -0.27 -10.13 10.73
N LEU A 22 1.06 -10.02 10.70
CA LEU A 22 1.76 -8.98 9.93
C LEU A 22 1.52 -9.12 8.43
N ILE A 23 1.55 -10.36 7.91
CA ILE A 23 1.25 -10.63 6.50
C ILE A 23 -0.20 -10.25 6.16
N ALA A 24 -1.16 -10.62 7.01
CA ALA A 24 -2.57 -10.30 6.81
C ALA A 24 -2.81 -8.79 6.82
N LEU A 25 -2.14 -8.05 7.69
CA LEU A 25 -2.23 -6.60 7.74
C LEU A 25 -1.62 -5.96 6.49
N ALA A 26 -0.43 -6.40 6.06
CA ALA A 26 0.17 -5.93 4.81
C ALA A 26 -0.78 -6.15 3.63
N TRP A 27 -1.34 -7.35 3.50
CA TRP A 27 -2.31 -7.66 2.45
C TRP A 27 -3.53 -6.73 2.45
N ALA A 28 -4.03 -6.37 3.63
CA ALA A 28 -5.16 -5.45 3.76
C ALA A 28 -4.83 -4.04 3.28
N LEU A 29 -3.64 -3.55 3.60
CA LEU A 29 -3.18 -2.24 3.17
C LEU A 29 -3.00 -2.19 1.65
N GLU A 30 -2.40 -3.22 1.05
CA GLU A 30 -2.30 -3.37 -0.41
C GLU A 30 -3.68 -3.37 -1.10
N GLU A 31 -4.68 -4.04 -0.52
CA GLU A 31 -6.05 -3.99 -1.05
C GLU A 31 -6.63 -2.57 -0.95
N GLY A 32 -6.34 -1.84 0.10
CA GLY A 32 -6.74 -0.44 0.25
C GLY A 32 -6.12 0.44 -0.83
N SER A 33 -4.81 0.34 -1.05
CA SER A 33 -4.09 1.09 -2.09
C SER A 33 -4.58 0.72 -3.48
N ARG A 34 -4.79 -0.55 -3.76
CA ARG A 34 -5.39 -0.99 -5.02
C ARG A 34 -6.75 -0.34 -5.30
N ARG A 35 -7.63 -0.28 -4.30
CA ARG A 35 -8.96 0.37 -4.42
C ARG A 35 -8.82 1.87 -4.65
N PHE A 36 -7.92 2.52 -3.94
CA PHE A 36 -7.63 3.93 -4.11
C PHE A 36 -7.15 4.23 -5.54
N TYR A 37 -6.14 3.52 -6.03
CA TYR A 37 -5.62 3.70 -7.39
C TYR A 37 -6.65 3.34 -8.47
N THR A 38 -7.53 2.37 -8.23
CA THR A 38 -8.65 2.07 -9.13
C THR A 38 -9.60 3.27 -9.25
N GLY A 39 -9.94 3.90 -8.13
CA GLY A 39 -10.76 5.11 -8.11
C GLY A 39 -10.09 6.27 -8.86
N LEU A 40 -8.79 6.48 -8.66
CA LEU A 40 -8.02 7.51 -9.36
C LEU A 40 -7.94 7.25 -10.86
N ALA A 41 -7.61 6.04 -11.29
CA ALA A 41 -7.52 5.70 -12.71
C ALA A 41 -8.86 5.93 -13.45
N GLY A 42 -9.98 5.69 -12.75
CA GLY A 42 -11.33 5.93 -13.28
C GLY A 42 -11.70 7.42 -13.43
N SER A 43 -11.14 8.28 -12.58
CA SER A 43 -11.43 9.74 -12.58
C SER A 43 -10.40 10.57 -13.36
N MET A 44 -9.23 10.02 -13.68
CA MET A 44 -8.17 10.73 -14.41
C MET A 44 -8.55 10.99 -15.85
N THR A 45 -8.36 12.24 -16.27
CA THR A 45 -8.45 12.66 -17.69
C THR A 45 -7.10 12.65 -18.40
N ASP A 46 -6.02 12.80 -17.61
CA ASP A 46 -4.64 12.76 -18.09
C ASP A 46 -4.20 11.34 -18.42
N ILE A 47 -3.71 11.11 -19.64
CA ILE A 47 -3.34 9.77 -20.13
C ILE A 47 -2.15 9.20 -19.37
N GLU A 48 -1.11 10.00 -19.11
CA GLU A 48 0.09 9.52 -18.40
C GLU A 48 -0.22 9.13 -16.96
N GLY A 49 -1.03 9.94 -16.26
CA GLY A 49 -1.52 9.62 -14.92
C GLY A 49 -2.37 8.35 -14.90
N LYS A 50 -3.26 8.20 -15.88
CA LYS A 50 -4.08 6.98 -16.02
C LYS A 50 -3.23 5.73 -16.24
N VAL A 51 -2.21 5.81 -17.07
CA VAL A 51 -1.25 4.70 -17.29
C VAL A 51 -0.53 4.38 -16.00
N LEU A 52 0.02 5.39 -15.30
CA LEU A 52 0.71 5.19 -14.03
C LEU A 52 -0.18 4.48 -13.00
N PHE A 53 -1.37 4.99 -12.73
CA PHE A 53 -2.27 4.36 -11.75
C PHE A 53 -2.72 2.96 -12.16
N THR A 54 -2.88 2.67 -13.46
CA THR A 54 -3.16 1.32 -13.93
C THR A 54 -1.98 0.36 -13.63
N GLU A 55 -0.75 0.82 -13.78
CA GLU A 55 0.44 0.03 -13.45
C GLU A 55 0.56 -0.21 -11.94
N LEU A 56 0.23 0.79 -11.11
CA LEU A 56 0.18 0.63 -9.66
C LEU A 56 -0.89 -0.40 -9.25
N ILE A 57 -2.09 -0.34 -9.81
CA ILE A 57 -3.14 -1.35 -9.56
C ILE A 57 -2.61 -2.76 -9.82
N ASN A 58 -1.90 -2.96 -10.93
CA ASN A 58 -1.32 -4.26 -11.29
C ASN A 58 -0.19 -4.66 -10.32
N ALA A 59 0.56 -3.70 -9.80
CA ALA A 59 1.58 -3.94 -8.79
C ALA A 59 0.95 -4.41 -7.48
N GLU A 60 -0.08 -3.71 -6.98
CA GLU A 60 -0.79 -4.09 -5.75
C GLU A 60 -1.40 -5.51 -5.84
N GLU A 61 -1.91 -5.90 -7.00
CA GLU A 61 -2.39 -7.28 -7.20
C GLU A 61 -1.24 -8.31 -7.10
N ARG A 62 -0.05 -8.01 -7.61
CA ARG A 62 1.13 -8.88 -7.45
C ARG A 62 1.61 -8.94 -6.00
N HIS A 63 1.64 -7.80 -5.30
CA HIS A 63 1.98 -7.73 -3.88
C HIS A 63 1.04 -8.60 -3.04
N LYS A 64 -0.25 -8.46 -3.22
CA LYS A 64 -1.28 -9.28 -2.57
C LYS A 64 -1.10 -10.76 -2.85
N ALA A 65 -0.80 -11.15 -4.09
CA ALA A 65 -0.55 -12.54 -4.45
C ALA A 65 0.69 -13.10 -3.74
N SER A 66 1.77 -12.31 -3.65
CA SER A 66 3.00 -12.67 -2.93
C SER A 66 2.77 -12.83 -1.43
N LEU A 67 2.01 -11.91 -0.84
CA LEU A 67 1.64 -11.95 0.58
C LEU A 67 0.73 -13.15 0.90
N LEU A 68 -0.24 -13.46 0.03
CA LEU A 68 -1.11 -14.62 0.20
C LEU A 68 -0.31 -15.94 0.14
N ALA A 69 0.62 -16.05 -0.79
CA ALA A 69 1.50 -17.22 -0.90
C ALA A 69 2.39 -17.36 0.36
N LEU A 70 2.91 -16.26 0.87
CA LEU A 70 3.69 -16.24 2.11
C LEU A 70 2.83 -16.65 3.32
N TYR A 71 1.60 -16.11 3.41
CA TYR A 71 0.64 -16.45 4.47
C TYR A 71 0.40 -17.95 4.56
N HIS A 72 0.12 -18.61 3.44
CA HIS A 72 -0.10 -20.05 3.40
C HIS A 72 1.15 -20.84 3.80
N ARG A 73 2.34 -20.40 3.41
CA ARG A 73 3.60 -21.02 3.80
C ARG A 73 3.95 -20.86 5.29
N SER A 74 3.47 -19.79 5.90
CA SER A 74 3.64 -19.51 7.33
C SER A 74 2.62 -20.24 8.21
N GLY A 75 1.79 -21.13 7.64
CA GLY A 75 0.81 -21.92 8.38
C GLY A 75 -0.60 -21.36 8.35
N GLY A 76 -0.83 -20.23 7.68
CA GLY A 76 -2.15 -19.68 7.45
C GLY A 76 -3.02 -20.57 6.55
N SER A 77 -4.31 -20.60 6.79
CA SER A 77 -5.27 -21.37 6.01
C SER A 77 -6.47 -20.52 5.59
N GLY A 78 -7.02 -20.81 4.42
CA GLY A 78 -8.17 -20.07 3.90
C GLY A 78 -7.82 -18.71 3.34
N THR A 79 -8.75 -17.76 3.49
CA THR A 79 -8.59 -16.37 3.04
C THR A 79 -8.02 -15.48 4.14
N ILE A 80 -7.31 -14.42 3.76
CA ILE A 80 -6.76 -13.44 4.73
C ILE A 80 -7.86 -12.53 5.30
N GLU A 81 -8.92 -12.27 4.56
CA GLU A 81 -9.99 -11.31 4.91
C GLU A 81 -10.58 -11.44 6.33
N PRO A 82 -10.83 -12.65 6.87
CA PRO A 82 -11.40 -12.79 8.21
C PRO A 82 -10.47 -12.39 9.36
N LEU A 83 -9.18 -12.18 9.08
CA LEU A 83 -8.17 -11.91 10.10
C LEU A 83 -7.95 -10.42 10.37
N LEU A 84 -8.68 -9.56 9.65
CA LEU A 84 -8.48 -8.11 9.75
C LEU A 84 -9.29 -7.51 10.90
N PRO A 85 -8.66 -6.74 11.81
CA PRO A 85 -9.38 -5.99 12.83
C PRO A 85 -10.32 -4.97 12.18
N GLY A 86 -11.62 -5.00 12.52
CA GLY A 86 -12.59 -4.02 12.04
C GLY A 86 -13.30 -4.34 10.73
N GLY A 87 -13.08 -5.49 10.13
CA GLY A 87 -14.06 -6.17 9.29
C GLY A 87 -14.13 -5.85 7.81
N ALA A 88 -13.44 -4.86 7.26
CA ALA A 88 -13.49 -4.59 5.83
C ALA A 88 -12.09 -4.46 5.24
N ALA A 89 -11.61 -5.54 4.63
CA ALA A 89 -10.42 -5.46 3.77
C ALA A 89 -10.60 -4.35 2.73
N GLY A 90 -9.61 -3.47 2.62
CA GLY A 90 -9.59 -2.43 1.61
C GLY A 90 -10.29 -1.12 1.97
N ASP A 91 -10.71 -0.93 3.21
CA ASP A 91 -11.20 0.38 3.67
C ASP A 91 -10.07 1.30 4.17
N VAL A 92 -8.93 0.72 4.53
CA VAL A 92 -7.75 1.45 5.00
C VAL A 92 -6.54 1.07 4.15
N MET A 93 -5.75 2.06 3.79
CA MET A 93 -4.50 1.90 3.04
C MET A 93 -3.30 2.40 3.86
N GLU A 94 -2.12 2.38 3.27
CA GLU A 94 -0.88 2.82 3.90
C GLU A 94 -1.04 4.19 4.57
N GLY A 95 -0.40 4.35 5.73
CA GLY A 95 -0.57 5.56 6.55
C GLY A 95 -1.85 5.60 7.38
N GLY A 96 -2.66 4.53 7.39
CA GLY A 96 -3.91 4.47 8.16
C GLY A 96 -5.03 5.35 7.61
N ILE A 97 -4.94 5.76 6.35
CA ILE A 97 -5.92 6.65 5.70
C ILE A 97 -7.06 5.79 5.15
N ARG A 98 -8.31 6.26 5.30
CA ARG A 98 -9.45 5.60 4.68
C ARG A 98 -9.49 5.89 3.19
N VAL A 99 -9.74 4.85 2.40
CA VAL A 99 -9.85 4.95 0.94
C VAL A 99 -10.94 5.96 0.53
N SER A 100 -12.10 5.90 1.18
CA SER A 100 -13.20 6.84 0.91
C SER A 100 -12.81 8.30 1.16
N GLU A 101 -12.15 8.58 2.28
CA GLU A 101 -11.69 9.93 2.63
C GLU A 101 -10.63 10.45 1.65
N ALA A 102 -9.72 9.59 1.23
CA ALA A 102 -8.70 9.95 0.25
C ALA A 102 -9.30 10.23 -1.14
N LEU A 103 -10.25 9.40 -1.60
CA LEU A 103 -10.94 9.64 -2.87
C LEU A 103 -11.78 10.93 -2.83
N GLU A 104 -12.47 11.21 -1.73
CA GLU A 104 -13.17 12.47 -1.53
C GLU A 104 -12.21 13.67 -1.57
N TRP A 105 -11.06 13.56 -0.91
CA TRP A 105 -10.04 14.61 -0.92
C TRP A 105 -9.47 14.85 -2.31
N THR A 106 -9.28 13.82 -3.13
CA THR A 106 -8.76 13.97 -4.51
C THR A 106 -9.77 14.53 -5.50
N ALA A 107 -11.05 14.53 -5.16
CA ALA A 107 -12.11 15.02 -6.04
C ALA A 107 -11.92 16.52 -6.38
N GLY A 108 -11.76 16.83 -7.66
CA GLY A 108 -11.57 18.20 -8.16
C GLY A 108 -10.18 18.79 -7.95
N ARG A 109 -9.21 18.02 -7.44
CA ARG A 109 -7.82 18.44 -7.32
C ARG A 109 -7.06 18.22 -8.62
N ASP A 110 -5.97 18.94 -8.76
CA ASP A 110 -5.09 18.76 -9.92
C ASP A 110 -4.22 17.50 -9.79
N ALA A 111 -3.57 17.14 -10.89
CA ALA A 111 -2.76 15.94 -10.95
C ALA A 111 -1.54 15.99 -10.02
N ALA A 112 -0.99 17.17 -9.75
CA ALA A 112 0.16 17.33 -8.86
C ALA A 112 -0.22 17.01 -7.42
N ASP A 113 -1.33 17.56 -6.91
CA ASP A 113 -1.85 17.28 -5.57
C ASP A 113 -2.12 15.76 -5.38
N ILE A 114 -2.69 15.11 -6.41
CA ILE A 114 -2.99 13.67 -6.38
C ILE A 114 -1.70 12.85 -6.34
N LEU A 115 -0.70 13.22 -7.13
CA LEU A 115 0.59 12.56 -7.13
C LEU A 115 1.34 12.76 -5.81
N ASP A 116 1.30 13.94 -5.22
CA ASP A 116 1.90 14.21 -3.91
C ASP A 116 1.30 13.33 -2.80
N LEU A 117 -0.03 13.17 -2.79
CA LEU A 117 -0.68 12.24 -1.86
C LEU A 117 -0.23 10.80 -2.12
N SER A 118 -0.18 10.38 -3.38
CA SER A 118 0.23 9.03 -3.76
C SER A 118 1.68 8.76 -3.34
N ILE A 119 2.60 9.71 -3.53
CA ILE A 119 3.99 9.63 -3.05
C ILE A 119 4.05 9.46 -1.53
N ALA A 120 3.21 10.18 -0.79
CA ALA A 120 3.16 10.04 0.66
C ALA A 120 2.70 8.63 1.09
N LEU A 121 1.74 8.04 0.37
CA LEU A 121 1.26 6.68 0.62
C LEU A 121 2.35 5.64 0.33
N GLU A 122 2.98 5.69 -0.84
CA GLU A 122 4.07 4.78 -1.21
C GLU A 122 5.30 4.92 -0.28
N SER A 123 5.59 6.12 0.19
CA SER A 123 6.65 6.34 1.19
C SER A 123 6.33 5.64 2.51
N ASN A 124 5.07 5.68 2.94
CA ASN A 124 4.62 4.96 4.12
C ASN A 124 4.70 3.43 3.93
N ALA A 125 4.30 2.93 2.76
CA ALA A 125 4.41 1.51 2.41
C ALA A 125 5.89 1.04 2.43
N TYR A 126 6.78 1.80 1.80
CA TYR A 126 8.21 1.54 1.81
C TYR A 126 8.77 1.42 3.24
N ASP A 127 8.51 2.42 4.09
CA ASP A 127 8.95 2.43 5.48
C ASP A 127 8.38 1.26 6.27
N LEU A 128 7.12 0.92 6.03
CA LEU A 128 6.42 -0.18 6.65
C LEU A 128 7.10 -1.52 6.34
N TYR A 129 7.39 -1.79 5.07
CA TYR A 129 8.03 -3.05 4.65
C TYR A 129 9.46 -3.17 5.16
N ILE A 130 10.23 -2.08 5.25
CA ILE A 130 11.54 -2.06 5.90
C ILE A 130 11.42 -2.44 7.40
N LYS A 131 10.42 -1.91 8.10
CA LYS A 131 10.18 -2.23 9.51
C LYS A 131 9.71 -3.68 9.69
N MET A 132 8.83 -4.18 8.82
CA MET A 132 8.39 -5.57 8.83
C MET A 132 9.54 -6.54 8.59
N GLU A 133 10.39 -6.29 7.59
CA GLU A 133 11.59 -7.07 7.33
C GLU A 133 12.47 -7.23 8.57
N ARG A 134 12.66 -6.13 9.30
CA ARG A 134 13.47 -6.13 10.53
C ARG A 134 12.81 -6.82 11.72
N THR A 135 11.50 -6.89 11.73
CA THR A 135 10.70 -7.44 12.84
C THR A 135 10.53 -8.95 12.73
N VAL A 136 10.29 -9.46 11.52
CA VAL A 136 10.06 -10.89 11.29
C VAL A 136 11.36 -11.69 11.47
N ARG A 137 11.22 -12.94 11.94
CA ARG A 137 12.35 -13.85 12.13
C ARG A 137 12.50 -14.86 11.00
N ASP A 138 11.41 -15.11 10.29
CA ASP A 138 11.37 -16.02 9.17
C ASP A 138 12.09 -15.44 7.95
N ASP A 139 13.05 -16.18 7.39
CA ASP A 139 13.88 -15.72 6.28
C ASP A 139 13.10 -15.54 4.97
N LEU A 140 12.03 -16.32 4.76
CA LEU A 140 11.17 -16.14 3.60
C LEU A 140 10.35 -14.86 3.74
N ALA A 141 9.77 -14.60 4.93
CA ALA A 141 9.05 -13.37 5.20
C ALA A 141 9.95 -12.14 5.03
N LYS A 142 11.20 -12.19 5.52
CA LYS A 142 12.18 -11.11 5.29
C LYS A 142 12.39 -10.84 3.81
N ARG A 143 12.61 -11.88 3.00
CA ARG A 143 12.82 -11.72 1.56
C ARG A 143 11.60 -11.12 0.86
N VAL A 144 10.38 -11.52 1.24
CA VAL A 144 9.16 -10.96 0.65
C VAL A 144 9.00 -9.48 1.02
N PHE A 145 9.16 -9.11 2.30
CA PHE A 145 9.07 -7.71 2.70
C PHE A 145 10.18 -6.84 2.10
N SER A 146 11.39 -7.37 1.96
CA SER A 146 12.49 -6.67 1.26
C SER A 146 12.16 -6.45 -0.21
N MET A 147 11.59 -7.45 -0.88
CA MET A 147 11.14 -7.33 -2.27
C MET A 147 10.03 -6.28 -2.42
N LEU A 148 9.02 -6.30 -1.54
CA LEU A 148 7.95 -5.29 -1.55
C LEU A 148 8.52 -3.89 -1.34
N ALA A 149 9.40 -3.69 -0.36
CA ALA A 149 10.05 -2.40 -0.15
C ALA A 149 10.80 -1.90 -1.40
N GLU A 150 11.49 -2.77 -2.13
CA GLU A 150 12.16 -2.39 -3.37
C GLU A 150 11.17 -2.02 -4.49
N GLU A 151 10.04 -2.71 -4.58
CA GLU A 151 8.97 -2.35 -5.54
C GLU A 151 8.34 -1.00 -5.20
N GLU A 152 8.05 -0.70 -3.91
CA GLU A 152 7.54 0.62 -3.51
C GLU A 152 8.51 1.75 -3.84
N LYS A 153 9.81 1.51 -3.70
CA LYS A 153 10.83 2.47 -4.13
C LYS A 153 10.77 2.76 -5.63
N HIS A 154 10.54 1.74 -6.46
CA HIS A 154 10.35 1.93 -7.90
C HIS A 154 9.08 2.74 -8.21
N HIS A 155 7.99 2.55 -7.46
CA HIS A 155 6.77 3.35 -7.58
C HIS A 155 7.06 4.83 -7.28
N LEU A 156 7.78 5.11 -6.19
CA LEU A 156 8.21 6.46 -5.82
C LEU A 156 9.04 7.15 -6.92
N ASP A 157 10.01 6.44 -7.48
CA ASP A 157 10.85 6.96 -8.56
C ASP A 157 10.01 7.31 -9.80
N ARG A 158 9.03 6.50 -10.13
CA ARG A 158 8.13 6.73 -11.28
C ARG A 158 7.20 7.92 -11.06
N MET A 159 6.60 8.03 -9.87
CA MET A 159 5.74 9.17 -9.51
C MET A 159 6.51 10.47 -9.53
N THR A 160 7.69 10.50 -8.93
CA THR A 160 8.58 11.67 -8.90
C THR A 160 8.94 12.10 -10.32
N SER A 161 9.31 11.14 -11.18
CA SER A 161 9.63 11.42 -12.59
C SER A 161 8.44 12.01 -13.35
N LEU A 162 7.21 11.61 -13.04
CA LEU A 162 6.01 12.17 -13.66
C LEU A 162 5.73 13.60 -13.19
N ILE A 163 5.92 13.91 -11.91
CA ILE A 163 5.80 15.27 -11.37
C ILE A 163 6.82 16.20 -12.06
N GLU A 164 8.08 15.80 -12.12
CA GLU A 164 9.14 16.60 -12.74
C GLU A 164 8.87 16.94 -14.21
N LYS A 165 8.22 16.04 -14.94
CA LYS A 165 7.84 16.30 -16.34
C LYS A 165 6.68 17.28 -16.47
N LYS A 166 5.85 17.42 -15.44
CA LYS A 166 4.66 18.28 -15.44
C LYS A 166 4.91 19.66 -14.82
N ALA A 167 6.04 19.84 -14.12
CA ALA A 167 6.48 21.11 -13.53
C ALA A 167 7.13 22.02 -14.60
#